data_5144f0815e58fab4abc0d4a87b1b61d1
#
_entry.id   5144f0815e58fab4abc0d4a87b1b61d1
#
_cell.length_a   1.000
_cell.length_b   1.000
_cell.length_c   1.000
_cell.angle_alpha   90.00
_cell.angle_beta   90.00
_cell.angle_gamma   90.00
#
_symmetry.space_group_name_H-M   'P 1'
#
loop_
_entity.id
_entity.type
_entity.pdbx_description
1 polymer ?
#
loop_
_entity_poly.entity_id
_entity_poly.type
_entity_poly.pdbx_seq_one_letter_code
_entity_poly.pdbx_strand_id
1 'polypeptide(L)'
;MSRNKLFLNEALKLENEGKPYAMATVINVKGSSSGKVGDRAIFDEKGYRIMGYIGGGCIENRVSDAAIETLIDGIPKIVDIDLDSETMAKGIPCGGTMSVIVEPQMINSVILIRGEGRIVEVLCNMAKLLNFKLIIHTSKNHTQTSRTNDELYPDADKIITDDLKVENINENIDYFILATHHSNDDKIALDAIKKGIPYVGVIASQKKADLIKQHLLENKVSDSEIKNLHSPIGLDLNATTPEQIALSILSEIVMIDNGATGKQMKNFGINKK
;
A
#
# COMPACT_ATOMS: atom_id res chain seq x y z
N MET A 1 -22.68 5.16 23.23
CA MET A 1 -21.63 5.58 22.26
C MET A 1 -22.36 6.05 21.02
N SER A 2 -22.02 7.22 20.43
CA SER A 2 -22.72 7.70 19.24
C SER A 2 -22.41 6.81 18.02
N ARG A 3 -23.36 6.66 17.08
CA ARG A 3 -23.15 5.89 15.84
C ARG A 3 -21.88 6.32 15.09
N ASN A 4 -21.62 7.64 15.02
CA ASN A 4 -20.43 8.19 14.40
C ASN A 4 -19.12 7.70 15.08
N LYS A 5 -19.09 7.60 16.40
CA LYS A 5 -17.90 7.14 17.13
C LYS A 5 -17.61 5.65 16.82
N LEU A 6 -18.65 4.84 16.72
CA LEU A 6 -18.49 3.41 16.36
C LEU A 6 -17.98 3.27 14.92
N PHE A 7 -18.51 4.06 13.99
CA PHE A 7 -18.11 4.08 12.59
C PHE A 7 -16.63 4.46 12.43
N LEU A 8 -16.20 5.53 13.08
CA LEU A 8 -14.79 5.97 13.06
C LEU A 8 -13.85 4.96 13.72
N ASN A 9 -14.28 4.33 14.80
CA ASN A 9 -13.48 3.29 15.44
C ASN A 9 -13.29 2.05 14.55
N GLU A 10 -14.32 1.65 13.78
CA GLU A 10 -14.17 0.52 12.87
C GLU A 10 -13.27 0.88 11.68
N ALA A 11 -13.40 2.08 11.12
CA ALA A 11 -12.49 2.58 10.09
C ALA A 11 -11.03 2.56 10.58
N LEU A 12 -10.76 3.15 11.76
CA LEU A 12 -9.44 3.16 12.37
C LEU A 12 -8.89 1.75 12.66
N LYS A 13 -9.77 0.82 13.06
CA LYS A 13 -9.38 -0.58 13.26
C LYS A 13 -8.93 -1.23 11.96
N LEU A 14 -9.67 -1.03 10.85
CA LEU A 14 -9.29 -1.55 9.54
C LEU A 14 -7.96 -0.97 9.06
N GLU A 15 -7.74 0.33 9.24
CA GLU A 15 -6.45 0.98 8.95
C GLU A 15 -5.30 0.37 9.76
N ASN A 16 -5.49 0.18 11.08
CA ASN A 16 -4.48 -0.44 11.94
C ASN A 16 -4.21 -1.91 11.60
N GLU A 17 -5.24 -2.65 11.16
CA GLU A 17 -5.12 -4.03 10.71
C GLU A 17 -4.53 -4.16 9.30
N GLY A 18 -4.31 -3.05 8.62
CA GLY A 18 -3.81 -3.06 7.25
C GLY A 18 -4.83 -3.68 6.26
N LYS A 19 -6.14 -3.42 6.43
CA LYS A 19 -7.21 -3.94 5.57
C LYS A 19 -7.83 -2.82 4.75
N PRO A 20 -7.76 -2.85 3.42
CA PRO A 20 -8.42 -1.85 2.58
C PRO A 20 -9.94 -1.97 2.74
N TYR A 21 -10.61 -0.84 2.62
CA TYR A 21 -12.06 -0.78 2.68
C TYR A 21 -12.60 0.36 1.83
N ALA A 22 -13.84 0.25 1.40
CA ALA A 22 -14.54 1.32 0.72
C ALA A 22 -15.52 2.01 1.68
N MET A 23 -15.51 3.35 1.67
CA MET A 23 -16.46 4.16 2.41
C MET A 23 -17.55 4.67 1.47
N ALA A 24 -18.80 4.28 1.71
CA ALA A 24 -19.95 4.75 0.96
C ALA A 24 -20.69 5.83 1.77
N THR A 25 -21.03 6.94 1.12
CA THR A 25 -21.80 8.04 1.71
C THR A 25 -22.95 8.44 0.80
N VAL A 26 -24.16 8.47 1.34
CA VAL A 26 -25.33 8.99 0.62
C VAL A 26 -25.22 10.50 0.48
N ILE A 27 -25.14 11.00 -0.76
CA ILE A 27 -24.94 12.42 -1.06
C ILE A 27 -26.21 13.13 -1.57
N ASN A 28 -27.15 12.36 -2.11
CA ASN A 28 -28.42 12.93 -2.58
C ASN A 28 -29.55 11.90 -2.47
N VAL A 29 -30.74 12.36 -2.15
CA VAL A 29 -31.98 11.56 -2.14
C VAL A 29 -33.12 12.43 -2.64
N LYS A 30 -33.91 11.93 -3.62
CA LYS A 30 -35.14 12.54 -4.08
C LYS A 30 -36.25 11.49 -4.01
N GLY A 31 -37.39 11.85 -3.46
CA GLY A 31 -38.52 10.92 -3.23
C GLY A 31 -38.34 10.06 -1.98
N SER A 32 -38.97 8.90 -1.98
CA SER A 32 -38.93 7.96 -0.83
C SER A 32 -37.73 7.02 -0.93
N SER A 33 -36.91 7.01 0.10
CA SER A 33 -35.79 6.10 0.24
C SER A 33 -35.59 5.68 1.68
N SER A 34 -35.07 4.47 1.91
CA SER A 34 -34.71 3.97 3.23
C SER A 34 -33.42 4.59 3.76
N GLY A 35 -32.53 5.04 2.87
CA GLY A 35 -31.32 5.79 3.23
C GLY A 35 -31.57 7.30 3.20
N LYS A 36 -30.81 8.05 3.98
CA LYS A 36 -30.87 9.50 4.10
C LYS A 36 -29.53 10.13 3.74
N VAL A 37 -29.53 11.36 3.26
CA VAL A 37 -28.30 12.12 3.00
C VAL A 37 -27.45 12.17 4.28
N GLY A 38 -26.17 11.79 4.14
CA GLY A 38 -25.24 11.67 5.23
C GLY A 38 -25.18 10.27 5.88
N ASP A 39 -26.05 9.33 5.49
CA ASP A 39 -25.90 7.93 5.89
C ASP A 39 -24.62 7.35 5.27
N ARG A 40 -23.92 6.51 6.05
CA ARG A 40 -22.62 5.93 5.66
C ARG A 40 -22.58 4.44 5.90
N ALA A 41 -21.78 3.75 5.08
CA ALA A 41 -21.44 2.36 5.28
C ALA A 41 -19.98 2.09 4.91
N ILE A 42 -19.38 1.07 5.52
CA ILE A 42 -18.05 0.54 5.21
C ILE A 42 -18.23 -0.82 4.56
N PHE A 43 -17.54 -1.04 3.45
CA PHE A 43 -17.52 -2.29 2.70
C PHE A 43 -16.09 -2.85 2.66
N ASP A 44 -15.97 -4.17 2.76
CA ASP A 44 -14.69 -4.87 2.60
C ASP A 44 -14.34 -5.09 1.11
N GLU A 45 -13.19 -5.71 0.86
CA GLU A 45 -12.69 -6.05 -0.49
C GLU A 45 -13.63 -6.97 -1.28
N LYS A 46 -14.49 -7.72 -0.58
CA LYS A 46 -15.47 -8.63 -1.18
C LYS A 46 -16.83 -7.99 -1.39
N GLY A 47 -16.95 -6.69 -1.05
CA GLY A 47 -18.21 -5.94 -1.14
C GLY A 47 -19.16 -6.24 0.02
N TYR A 48 -18.76 -6.93 1.08
CA TYR A 48 -19.60 -7.12 2.25
C TYR A 48 -19.60 -5.87 3.12
N ARG A 49 -20.80 -5.43 3.53
CA ARG A 49 -20.95 -4.32 4.45
C ARG A 49 -20.48 -4.71 5.86
N ILE A 50 -19.39 -4.12 6.33
CA ILE A 50 -18.84 -4.32 7.66
C ILE A 50 -19.63 -3.53 8.71
N MET A 51 -19.95 -2.27 8.40
CA MET A 51 -20.61 -1.34 9.32
C MET A 51 -21.44 -0.29 8.60
N GLY A 52 -22.37 0.33 9.34
CA GLY A 52 -23.17 1.44 8.84
C GLY A 52 -24.43 1.02 8.12
N TYR A 53 -25.05 1.96 7.39
CA TYR A 53 -26.27 1.75 6.65
C TYR A 53 -26.44 2.86 5.62
N ILE A 54 -26.80 2.50 4.39
CA ILE A 54 -27.02 3.43 3.27
C ILE A 54 -28.37 3.20 2.56
N GLY A 55 -29.16 2.28 3.07
CA GLY A 55 -30.36 1.73 2.46
C GLY A 55 -30.22 0.21 2.34
N GLY A 56 -31.29 -0.52 2.15
CA GLY A 56 -31.29 -1.98 2.04
C GLY A 56 -31.46 -2.48 0.60
N GLY A 57 -31.31 -3.78 0.43
CA GLY A 57 -31.66 -4.50 -0.81
C GLY A 57 -30.86 -4.05 -2.03
N CYS A 58 -31.56 -3.53 -3.05
CA CYS A 58 -30.95 -3.17 -4.34
C CYS A 58 -29.87 -2.07 -4.21
N ILE A 59 -30.03 -1.13 -3.25
CA ILE A 59 -29.03 -0.06 -3.01
C ILE A 59 -27.71 -0.68 -2.56
N GLU A 60 -27.78 -1.56 -1.56
CA GLU A 60 -26.60 -2.21 -0.99
C GLU A 60 -25.83 -3.03 -2.02
N ASN A 61 -26.54 -3.77 -2.90
CA ASN A 61 -25.89 -4.56 -3.94
C ASN A 61 -25.11 -3.69 -4.96
N ARG A 62 -25.73 -2.61 -5.46
CA ARG A 62 -25.03 -1.72 -6.40
C ARG A 62 -23.84 -1.00 -5.78
N VAL A 63 -23.95 -0.60 -4.52
CA VAL A 63 -22.85 0.02 -3.80
C VAL A 63 -21.75 -1.00 -3.47
N SER A 64 -22.13 -2.26 -3.19
CA SER A 64 -21.20 -3.37 -3.03
C SER A 64 -20.34 -3.59 -4.28
N ASP A 65 -20.95 -3.64 -5.45
CA ASP A 65 -20.22 -3.78 -6.73
C ASP A 65 -19.26 -2.60 -6.95
N ALA A 66 -19.73 -1.37 -6.72
CA ALA A 66 -18.90 -0.18 -6.82
C ALA A 66 -17.77 -0.15 -5.77
N ALA A 67 -18.00 -0.70 -4.58
CA ALA A 67 -16.97 -0.82 -3.54
C ALA A 67 -15.83 -1.76 -3.97
N ILE A 68 -16.15 -2.89 -4.57
CA ILE A 68 -15.15 -3.81 -5.14
C ILE A 68 -14.35 -3.11 -6.24
N GLU A 69 -15.06 -2.48 -7.20
CA GLU A 69 -14.40 -1.81 -8.32
C GLU A 69 -13.47 -0.67 -7.87
N THR A 70 -13.94 0.18 -6.92
CA THR A 70 -13.17 1.32 -6.42
C THR A 70 -11.92 0.89 -5.65
N LEU A 71 -11.96 -0.29 -4.97
CA LEU A 71 -10.80 -0.86 -4.29
C LEU A 71 -9.79 -1.50 -5.27
N ILE A 72 -10.24 -1.90 -6.46
CA ILE A 72 -9.35 -2.43 -7.51
C ILE A 72 -8.62 -1.31 -8.25
N ASP A 73 -9.37 -0.25 -8.64
CA ASP A 73 -8.83 0.82 -9.50
C ASP A 73 -8.36 2.08 -8.73
N GLY A 74 -8.65 2.15 -7.42
CA GLY A 74 -8.28 3.29 -6.58
C GLY A 74 -9.09 4.57 -6.86
N ILE A 75 -10.15 4.50 -7.70
CA ILE A 75 -10.88 5.67 -8.19
C ILE A 75 -12.23 5.78 -7.48
N PRO A 76 -12.54 6.91 -6.81
CA PRO A 76 -13.87 7.15 -6.24
C PRO A 76 -14.96 7.09 -7.31
N LYS A 77 -16.11 6.49 -6.96
CA LYS A 77 -17.25 6.34 -7.86
C LYS A 77 -18.51 6.97 -7.29
N ILE A 78 -19.34 7.55 -8.17
CA ILE A 78 -20.70 7.97 -7.82
C ILE A 78 -21.67 6.94 -8.43
N VAL A 79 -22.48 6.36 -7.55
CA VAL A 79 -23.52 5.39 -7.92
C VAL A 79 -24.86 6.10 -7.89
N ASP A 80 -25.46 6.29 -9.04
CA ASP A 80 -26.83 6.81 -9.16
C ASP A 80 -27.80 5.63 -9.25
N ILE A 81 -28.76 5.61 -8.33
CA ILE A 81 -29.75 4.54 -8.17
C ILE A 81 -31.12 5.10 -8.39
N ASP A 82 -31.79 4.59 -9.40
CA ASP A 82 -33.24 4.84 -9.66
C ASP A 82 -34.03 3.72 -8.99
N LEU A 83 -34.72 4.07 -7.89
CA LEU A 83 -35.49 3.14 -7.09
C LEU A 83 -36.82 2.75 -7.76
N ASP A 84 -37.27 3.50 -8.77
CA ASP A 84 -38.51 3.19 -9.51
C ASP A 84 -38.25 2.09 -10.55
N SER A 85 -37.16 2.15 -11.28
CA SER A 85 -36.85 1.19 -12.34
C SER A 85 -36.50 -0.20 -11.79
N GLU A 86 -35.84 -0.28 -10.61
CA GLU A 86 -35.42 -1.55 -10.03
C GLU A 86 -36.54 -2.30 -9.29
N THR A 87 -37.52 -1.56 -8.76
CA THR A 87 -38.64 -2.14 -8.02
C THR A 87 -39.80 -2.52 -8.92
N MET A 88 -39.97 -1.91 -10.09
CA MET A 88 -40.91 -2.39 -11.10
C MET A 88 -40.64 -3.84 -11.50
N ALA A 89 -39.40 -4.28 -11.57
CA ALA A 89 -39.03 -5.68 -11.81
C ALA A 89 -39.42 -6.64 -10.67
N LYS A 90 -39.72 -6.11 -9.46
CA LYS A 90 -40.09 -6.88 -8.26
C LYS A 90 -41.48 -6.53 -7.71
N GLY A 91 -42.23 -5.64 -8.37
CA GLY A 91 -43.63 -5.34 -8.05
C GLY A 91 -43.88 -4.44 -6.83
N ILE A 92 -42.90 -3.76 -6.29
CA ILE A 92 -43.05 -2.85 -5.15
C ILE A 92 -42.53 -1.45 -5.54
N PRO A 93 -43.37 -0.41 -5.74
CA PRO A 93 -42.86 0.93 -6.05
C PRO A 93 -42.25 1.59 -4.80
N CYS A 94 -40.94 1.84 -4.82
CA CYS A 94 -40.28 2.72 -3.89
C CYS A 94 -39.81 3.96 -4.66
N GLY A 95 -40.75 4.94 -4.86
CA GLY A 95 -40.53 6.10 -5.72
C GLY A 95 -39.37 6.98 -5.23
N GLY A 96 -38.29 7.07 -6.01
CA GLY A 96 -37.24 8.01 -5.73
C GLY A 96 -35.90 7.68 -6.40
N THR A 97 -34.99 8.64 -6.32
CA THR A 97 -33.59 8.47 -6.77
C THR A 97 -32.62 8.73 -5.63
N MET A 98 -31.48 8.05 -5.66
CA MET A 98 -30.41 8.20 -4.67
C MET A 98 -29.06 8.23 -5.36
N SER A 99 -28.17 9.11 -4.88
CA SER A 99 -26.76 9.11 -5.29
C SER A 99 -25.88 8.80 -4.08
N VAL A 100 -24.95 7.88 -4.27
CA VAL A 100 -23.99 7.45 -3.25
C VAL A 100 -22.58 7.63 -3.80
N ILE A 101 -21.72 8.34 -3.08
CA ILE A 101 -20.29 8.35 -3.37
C ILE A 101 -19.64 7.18 -2.66
N VAL A 102 -18.77 6.45 -3.36
CA VAL A 102 -17.98 5.33 -2.85
C VAL A 102 -16.52 5.66 -3.03
N GLU A 103 -15.82 5.76 -1.91
CA GLU A 103 -14.43 6.21 -1.85
C GLU A 103 -13.55 5.08 -1.34
N PRO A 104 -12.45 4.71 -2.06
CA PRO A 104 -11.50 3.73 -1.56
C PRO A 104 -10.69 4.32 -0.42
N GLN A 105 -10.52 3.55 0.62
CA GLN A 105 -9.57 3.80 1.68
C GLN A 105 -8.43 2.79 1.50
N MET A 106 -7.46 3.21 0.70
CA MET A 106 -6.28 2.39 0.43
C MET A 106 -5.37 2.42 1.65
N ILE A 107 -4.76 1.29 1.93
CA ILE A 107 -3.78 1.19 3.01
C ILE A 107 -2.46 1.73 2.50
N ASN A 108 -1.76 2.43 3.37
CA ASN A 108 -0.41 2.84 3.08
C ASN A 108 0.48 1.60 2.93
N SER A 109 1.14 1.51 1.79
CA SER A 109 2.10 0.43 1.54
C SER A 109 3.18 0.40 2.62
N VAL A 110 3.57 -0.80 3.02
CA VAL A 110 4.53 -1.03 4.10
C VAL A 110 5.92 -1.24 3.53
N ILE A 111 6.84 -0.37 3.92
CA ILE A 111 8.27 -0.53 3.61
C ILE A 111 8.98 -1.07 4.85
N LEU A 112 9.63 -2.23 4.72
CA LEU A 112 10.62 -2.72 5.68
C LEU A 112 12.02 -2.39 5.17
N ILE A 113 12.76 -1.59 5.92
CA ILE A 113 14.16 -1.27 5.62
C ILE A 113 15.04 -2.02 6.61
N ARG A 114 15.91 -2.89 6.10
CA ARG A 114 16.93 -3.58 6.91
C ARG A 114 18.29 -2.96 6.64
N GLY A 115 18.86 -2.35 7.66
CA GLY A 115 20.17 -1.72 7.57
C GLY A 115 20.35 -0.59 8.57
N GLU A 116 21.41 0.18 8.37
CA GLU A 116 21.77 1.32 9.22
C GLU A 116 22.54 2.38 8.44
N GLY A 117 22.74 3.53 9.09
CA GLY A 117 23.51 4.65 8.53
C GLY A 117 22.70 5.66 7.76
N ARG A 118 23.38 6.64 7.16
CA ARG A 118 22.78 7.84 6.58
C ARG A 118 21.73 7.55 5.51
N ILE A 119 21.91 6.55 4.67
CA ILE A 119 20.95 6.19 3.63
C ILE A 119 19.61 5.76 4.26
N VAL A 120 19.65 4.96 5.35
CA VAL A 120 18.44 4.50 6.02
C VAL A 120 17.72 5.67 6.71
N GLU A 121 18.45 6.59 7.36
CA GLU A 121 17.86 7.83 7.92
C GLU A 121 17.12 8.63 6.85
N VAL A 122 17.75 8.85 5.70
CA VAL A 122 17.15 9.63 4.61
C VAL A 122 15.96 8.91 3.99
N LEU A 123 16.07 7.60 3.77
CA LEU A 123 14.96 6.79 3.27
C LEU A 123 13.76 6.87 4.22
N CYS A 124 13.98 6.75 5.54
CA CYS A 124 12.93 6.85 6.54
C CYS A 124 12.19 8.19 6.44
N ASN A 125 12.93 9.30 6.49
CA ASN A 125 12.35 10.64 6.43
C ASN A 125 11.58 10.89 5.13
N MET A 126 12.14 10.52 3.98
CA MET A 126 11.50 10.74 2.68
C MET A 126 10.29 9.83 2.45
N ALA A 127 10.36 8.56 2.87
CA ALA A 127 9.27 7.62 2.73
C ALA A 127 8.05 8.03 3.58
N LYS A 128 8.28 8.62 4.76
CA LYS A 128 7.19 9.18 5.58
C LYS A 128 6.46 10.34 4.90
N LEU A 129 7.17 11.21 4.20
CA LEU A 129 6.56 12.29 3.40
C LEU A 129 5.69 11.76 2.27
N LEU A 130 5.95 10.53 1.81
CA LEU A 130 5.17 9.82 0.78
C LEU A 130 4.06 8.94 1.37
N ASN A 131 3.79 9.05 2.68
CA ASN A 131 2.77 8.31 3.42
C ASN A 131 2.97 6.78 3.46
N PHE A 132 4.20 6.28 3.30
CA PHE A 132 4.49 4.87 3.56
C PHE A 132 4.46 4.56 5.06
N LYS A 133 4.02 3.36 5.41
CA LYS A 133 4.22 2.79 6.74
C LYS A 133 5.62 2.20 6.81
N LEU A 134 6.38 2.57 7.85
CA LEU A 134 7.81 2.28 7.92
C LEU A 134 8.15 1.33 9.07
N ILE A 135 8.79 0.24 8.73
CA ILE A 135 9.40 -0.68 9.69
C ILE A 135 10.92 -0.65 9.46
N ILE A 136 11.67 -0.34 10.50
CA ILE A 136 13.13 -0.34 10.43
C ILE A 136 13.67 -1.53 11.22
N HIS A 137 14.47 -2.37 10.56
CA HIS A 137 15.23 -3.41 11.22
C HIS A 137 16.73 -3.02 11.21
N THR A 138 17.25 -2.74 12.39
CA THR A 138 18.60 -2.18 12.57
C THR A 138 19.27 -2.76 13.80
N SER A 139 20.54 -2.43 13.99
CA SER A 139 21.32 -2.84 15.17
C SER A 139 20.80 -2.16 16.44
N LYS A 140 20.85 -2.85 17.57
CA LYS A 140 20.51 -2.29 18.88
C LYS A 140 21.44 -1.14 19.27
N ASN A 141 22.72 -1.28 18.95
CA ASN A 141 23.78 -0.30 19.25
C ASN A 141 24.51 0.05 17.95
N HIS A 142 24.56 1.31 17.62
CA HIS A 142 25.30 1.81 16.47
C HIS A 142 26.76 2.07 16.86
N THR A 143 27.69 1.55 16.07
CA THR A 143 29.13 1.76 16.30
C THR A 143 29.64 3.12 15.82
N GLN A 144 28.85 3.78 14.95
CA GLN A 144 29.25 5.03 14.26
C GLN A 144 28.63 6.29 14.86
N THR A 145 27.71 6.17 15.83
CA THR A 145 27.02 7.31 16.42
C THR A 145 26.60 7.02 17.87
N SER A 146 26.49 8.04 18.69
CA SER A 146 25.93 7.96 20.03
C SER A 146 24.41 8.17 20.07
N ARG A 147 23.76 8.45 18.92
CA ARG A 147 22.30 8.62 18.83
C ARG A 147 21.59 7.28 19.02
N THR A 148 20.44 7.34 19.68
CA THR A 148 19.54 6.20 19.83
C THR A 148 18.79 5.89 18.52
N ASN A 149 18.15 4.73 18.42
CA ASN A 149 17.33 4.39 17.26
C ASN A 149 16.17 5.36 17.05
N ASP A 150 15.52 5.81 18.14
CA ASP A 150 14.41 6.79 18.07
C ASP A 150 14.90 8.16 17.59
N GLU A 151 16.14 8.54 17.88
CA GLU A 151 16.75 9.77 17.37
C GLU A 151 17.22 9.66 15.91
N LEU A 152 17.55 8.45 15.46
CA LEU A 152 17.97 8.18 14.07
C LEU A 152 16.76 8.03 13.13
N TYR A 153 15.70 7.39 13.61
CA TYR A 153 14.52 7.03 12.82
C TYR A 153 13.21 7.52 13.47
N PRO A 154 13.05 8.83 13.72
CA PRO A 154 11.91 9.38 14.47
C PRO A 154 10.57 9.17 13.74
N ASP A 155 10.61 8.97 12.43
CA ASP A 155 9.43 8.78 11.59
C ASP A 155 9.06 7.30 11.38
N ALA A 156 9.81 6.36 11.96
CA ALA A 156 9.51 4.94 11.85
C ALA A 156 8.28 4.56 12.69
N ASP A 157 7.35 3.82 12.08
CA ASP A 157 6.17 3.30 12.77
C ASP A 157 6.54 2.13 13.70
N LYS A 158 7.63 1.41 13.37
CA LYS A 158 8.18 0.31 14.19
C LYS A 158 9.68 0.17 13.98
N ILE A 159 10.41 -0.02 15.08
CA ILE A 159 11.85 -0.32 15.07
C ILE A 159 12.07 -1.72 15.66
N ILE A 160 12.80 -2.57 14.96
CA ILE A 160 13.16 -3.94 15.35
C ILE A 160 14.67 -4.02 15.49
N THR A 161 15.15 -4.47 16.64
CA THR A 161 16.59 -4.57 16.94
C THR A 161 17.05 -6.00 17.23
N ASP A 162 16.11 -6.94 17.33
CA ASP A 162 16.41 -8.34 17.55
C ASP A 162 16.86 -9.01 16.23
N ASP A 163 17.45 -10.22 16.33
CA ASP A 163 17.80 -11.00 15.14
C ASP A 163 16.54 -11.47 14.42
N LEU A 164 16.05 -10.60 13.55
CA LEU A 164 14.83 -10.84 12.78
C LEU A 164 15.14 -11.77 11.61
N LYS A 165 14.68 -12.99 11.71
CA LYS A 165 14.58 -13.86 10.54
C LYS A 165 13.40 -13.42 9.68
N VAL A 166 13.59 -13.37 8.37
CA VAL A 166 12.55 -12.95 7.41
C VAL A 166 11.28 -13.80 7.56
N GLU A 167 11.41 -15.08 7.86
CA GLU A 167 10.31 -16.01 8.13
C GLU A 167 9.39 -15.58 9.29
N ASN A 168 9.93 -14.85 10.29
CA ASN A 168 9.22 -14.42 11.49
C ASN A 168 8.54 -13.04 11.33
N ILE A 169 8.60 -12.43 10.16
CA ILE A 169 7.87 -11.19 9.87
C ILE A 169 6.38 -11.54 9.72
N ASN A 170 5.54 -11.03 10.62
CA ASN A 170 4.10 -11.27 10.59
C ASN A 170 3.32 -10.18 9.85
N GLU A 171 3.94 -9.01 9.65
CA GLU A 171 3.36 -7.91 8.91
C GLU A 171 3.32 -8.23 7.41
N ASN A 172 2.30 -7.74 6.71
CA ASN A 172 2.30 -7.72 5.26
C ASN A 172 3.28 -6.65 4.80
N ILE A 173 4.34 -7.06 4.10
CA ILE A 173 5.40 -6.17 3.60
C ILE A 173 5.24 -6.05 2.09
N ASP A 174 5.05 -4.83 1.60
CA ASP A 174 4.95 -4.55 0.17
C ASP A 174 6.34 -4.33 -0.43
N TYR A 175 7.23 -3.64 0.29
CA TYR A 175 8.58 -3.30 -0.15
C TYR A 175 9.60 -3.66 0.92
N PHE A 176 10.52 -4.56 0.60
CA PHE A 176 11.64 -4.89 1.48
C PHE A 176 12.94 -4.33 0.91
N ILE A 177 13.60 -3.43 1.65
CA ILE A 177 14.84 -2.77 1.23
C ILE A 177 15.99 -3.26 2.09
N LEU A 178 17.03 -3.82 1.44
CA LEU A 178 18.29 -4.18 2.07
C LEU A 178 19.33 -3.07 1.85
N ALA A 179 19.64 -2.36 2.92
CA ALA A 179 20.61 -1.26 2.98
C ALA A 179 21.74 -1.61 3.97
N THR A 180 22.24 -2.85 3.89
CA THR A 180 23.27 -3.38 4.80
C THR A 180 24.67 -3.31 4.18
N HIS A 181 25.68 -3.32 5.05
CA HIS A 181 27.08 -3.47 4.64
C HIS A 181 27.55 -4.95 4.74
N HIS A 182 26.65 -5.90 4.99
CA HIS A 182 26.98 -7.27 5.38
C HIS A 182 27.03 -8.27 4.22
N SER A 183 27.75 -9.37 4.47
CA SER A 183 28.03 -10.44 3.50
C SER A 183 26.87 -11.43 3.27
N ASN A 184 25.71 -11.24 3.92
CA ASN A 184 24.59 -12.20 3.87
C ASN A 184 23.35 -11.67 3.13
N ASP A 185 23.47 -10.60 2.33
CA ASP A 185 22.33 -10.01 1.62
C ASP A 185 21.71 -10.99 0.60
N ASP A 186 22.52 -11.87 0.03
CA ASP A 186 22.10 -12.95 -0.87
C ASP A 186 21.11 -13.92 -0.18
N LYS A 187 21.41 -14.34 1.04
CA LYS A 187 20.54 -15.24 1.82
C LYS A 187 19.28 -14.54 2.27
N ILE A 188 19.38 -13.29 2.73
CA ILE A 188 18.25 -12.50 3.20
C ILE A 188 17.31 -12.20 2.03
N ALA A 189 17.84 -11.85 0.86
CA ALA A 189 17.05 -11.64 -0.35
C ALA A 189 16.35 -12.93 -0.79
N LEU A 190 17.04 -14.08 -0.72
CA LEU A 190 16.46 -15.39 -1.00
C LEU A 190 15.28 -15.70 -0.06
N ASP A 191 15.45 -15.50 1.25
CA ASP A 191 14.41 -15.75 2.24
C ASP A 191 13.19 -14.82 2.01
N ALA A 192 13.44 -13.56 1.67
CA ALA A 192 12.40 -12.58 1.39
C ALA A 192 11.58 -12.95 0.14
N ILE A 193 12.24 -13.37 -0.94
CA ILE A 193 11.59 -13.81 -2.17
C ILE A 193 10.81 -15.10 -1.95
N LYS A 194 11.38 -16.09 -1.26
CA LYS A 194 10.69 -17.34 -0.92
C LYS A 194 9.49 -17.13 0.00
N LYS A 195 9.51 -16.09 0.82
CA LYS A 195 8.36 -15.67 1.64
C LYS A 195 7.24 -15.05 0.79
N GLY A 196 7.50 -14.70 -0.46
CA GLY A 196 6.54 -14.10 -1.36
C GLY A 196 6.43 -12.59 -1.24
N ILE A 197 7.46 -11.90 -0.70
CA ILE A 197 7.49 -10.43 -0.67
C ILE A 197 7.55 -9.93 -2.12
N PRO A 198 6.62 -9.06 -2.55
CA PRO A 198 6.47 -8.72 -3.96
C PRO A 198 7.59 -7.83 -4.52
N TYR A 199 8.29 -7.12 -3.64
CA TYR A 199 9.44 -6.28 -4.01
C TYR A 199 10.57 -6.46 -3.00
N VAL A 200 11.73 -6.89 -3.47
CA VAL A 200 12.96 -7.05 -2.67
C VAL A 200 14.08 -6.24 -3.31
N GLY A 201 14.34 -5.07 -2.74
CA GLY A 201 15.35 -4.14 -3.22
C GLY A 201 16.66 -4.28 -2.47
N VAL A 202 17.78 -4.31 -3.18
CA VAL A 202 19.11 -4.39 -2.55
C VAL A 202 20.00 -3.25 -3.03
N ILE A 203 20.51 -2.46 -2.08
CA ILE A 203 21.57 -1.47 -2.37
C ILE A 203 22.86 -2.24 -2.63
N ALA A 204 23.26 -2.31 -3.88
CA ALA A 204 24.41 -3.10 -4.31
C ALA A 204 25.10 -2.48 -5.54
N SER A 205 26.39 -2.81 -5.71
CA SER A 205 27.05 -2.64 -7.00
C SER A 205 26.54 -3.68 -8.00
N GLN A 206 26.71 -3.43 -9.30
CA GLN A 206 26.34 -4.40 -10.34
C GLN A 206 26.92 -5.79 -10.08
N LYS A 207 28.19 -5.86 -9.72
CA LYS A 207 28.86 -7.13 -9.39
C LYS A 207 28.17 -7.88 -8.24
N LYS A 208 27.75 -7.17 -7.18
CA LYS A 208 27.04 -7.77 -6.04
C LYS A 208 25.64 -8.20 -6.44
N ALA A 209 24.95 -7.41 -7.24
CA ALA A 209 23.65 -7.75 -7.79
C ALA A 209 23.67 -9.04 -8.61
N ASP A 210 24.68 -9.21 -9.47
CA ASP A 210 24.86 -10.42 -10.28
C ASP A 210 25.09 -11.65 -9.39
N LEU A 211 25.89 -11.53 -8.32
CA LEU A 211 26.11 -12.61 -7.35
C LEU A 211 24.82 -13.00 -6.61
N ILE A 212 24.03 -12.01 -6.17
CA ILE A 212 22.73 -12.27 -5.53
C ILE A 212 21.83 -13.01 -6.49
N LYS A 213 21.70 -12.55 -7.73
CA LYS A 213 20.87 -13.20 -8.75
C LYS A 213 21.33 -14.64 -9.02
N GLN A 214 22.62 -14.86 -9.12
CA GLN A 214 23.18 -16.21 -9.28
C GLN A 214 22.82 -17.11 -8.09
N HIS A 215 22.96 -16.62 -6.85
CA HIS A 215 22.58 -17.36 -5.64
C HIS A 215 21.09 -17.75 -5.65
N LEU A 216 20.19 -16.87 -6.10
CA LEU A 216 18.76 -17.17 -6.25
C LEU A 216 18.54 -18.32 -7.25
N LEU A 217 19.19 -18.27 -8.42
CA LEU A 217 19.08 -19.31 -9.45
C LEU A 217 19.59 -20.67 -8.94
N GLU A 218 20.72 -20.69 -8.23
CA GLU A 218 21.28 -21.90 -7.62
C GLU A 218 20.33 -22.52 -6.57
N ASN A 219 19.52 -21.68 -5.89
CA ASN A 219 18.51 -22.10 -4.93
C ASN A 219 17.12 -22.35 -5.55
N LYS A 220 17.05 -22.51 -6.89
CA LYS A 220 15.86 -22.89 -7.66
C LYS A 220 14.68 -21.90 -7.54
N VAL A 221 14.99 -20.61 -7.34
CA VAL A 221 13.99 -19.56 -7.46
C VAL A 221 13.58 -19.46 -8.93
N SER A 222 12.29 -19.41 -9.20
CA SER A 222 11.76 -19.33 -10.56
C SER A 222 12.00 -17.95 -11.21
N ASP A 223 12.02 -17.90 -12.53
CA ASP A 223 12.18 -16.63 -13.28
C ASP A 223 11.08 -15.62 -12.96
N SER A 224 9.89 -16.09 -12.60
CA SER A 224 8.78 -15.23 -12.16
C SER A 224 9.03 -14.60 -10.79
N GLU A 225 9.62 -15.32 -9.87
CA GLU A 225 9.96 -14.81 -8.53
C GLU A 225 11.20 -13.91 -8.56
N ILE A 226 12.18 -14.20 -9.43
CA ILE A 226 13.38 -13.36 -9.62
C ILE A 226 13.02 -11.93 -10.08
N LYS A 227 11.88 -11.73 -10.75
CA LYS A 227 11.40 -10.40 -11.12
C LYS A 227 11.10 -9.50 -9.91
N ASN A 228 10.88 -10.08 -8.74
CA ASN A 228 10.68 -9.34 -7.49
C ASN A 228 12.00 -8.83 -6.89
N LEU A 229 13.17 -9.27 -7.42
CA LEU A 229 14.47 -8.75 -7.02
C LEU A 229 14.80 -7.49 -7.83
N HIS A 230 15.00 -6.39 -7.13
CA HIS A 230 15.46 -5.10 -7.63
C HIS A 230 16.88 -4.85 -7.13
N SER A 231 17.86 -5.25 -7.90
CA SER A 231 19.28 -5.12 -7.53
C SER A 231 20.15 -4.89 -8.78
N PRO A 232 20.89 -3.79 -8.86
CA PRO A 232 20.89 -2.64 -7.95
C PRO A 232 19.50 -1.98 -7.87
N ILE A 233 19.12 -1.56 -6.65
CA ILE A 233 17.83 -0.90 -6.41
C ILE A 233 17.85 0.56 -6.89
N GLY A 234 16.71 1.06 -7.39
CA GLY A 234 16.47 2.45 -7.73
C GLY A 234 16.51 2.75 -9.23
N LEU A 235 15.94 3.88 -9.62
CA LEU A 235 16.02 4.39 -10.98
C LEU A 235 17.46 4.88 -11.28
N ASP A 236 17.89 4.75 -12.53
CA ASP A 236 19.17 5.29 -13.00
C ASP A 236 19.14 6.84 -13.02
N LEU A 237 19.54 7.43 -11.90
CA LEU A 237 19.70 8.90 -11.74
C LEU A 237 21.16 9.31 -11.62
N ASN A 238 22.13 8.39 -11.84
CA ASN A 238 23.54 8.62 -11.55
C ASN A 238 23.77 9.15 -10.11
N ALA A 239 23.00 8.63 -9.16
CA ALA A 239 22.97 9.05 -7.76
C ALA A 239 24.28 8.69 -7.04
N THR A 240 24.85 9.65 -6.30
CA THR A 240 26.13 9.47 -5.60
C THR A 240 26.05 9.81 -4.11
N THR A 241 25.11 10.66 -3.69
CA THR A 241 24.92 11.01 -2.27
C THR A 241 23.80 10.15 -1.66
N PRO A 242 23.80 9.94 -0.32
CA PRO A 242 22.73 9.22 0.35
C PRO A 242 21.32 9.74 0.02
N GLU A 243 21.17 11.06 -0.10
CA GLU A 243 19.92 11.73 -0.44
C GLU A 243 19.46 11.41 -1.87
N GLN A 244 20.39 11.43 -2.82
CA GLN A 244 20.12 11.09 -4.22
C GLN A 244 19.80 9.60 -4.39
N ILE A 245 20.52 8.73 -3.66
CA ILE A 245 20.26 7.28 -3.66
C ILE A 245 18.86 7.00 -3.08
N ALA A 246 18.51 7.62 -1.96
CA ALA A 246 17.18 7.49 -1.37
C ALA A 246 16.08 7.98 -2.33
N LEU A 247 16.30 9.11 -3.02
CA LEU A 247 15.39 9.62 -4.04
C LEU A 247 15.23 8.62 -5.20
N SER A 248 16.33 8.06 -5.70
CA SER A 248 16.32 7.06 -6.77
C SER A 248 15.48 5.83 -6.37
N ILE A 249 15.69 5.30 -5.16
CA ILE A 249 14.96 4.15 -4.62
C ILE A 249 13.47 4.45 -4.50
N LEU A 250 13.11 5.55 -3.84
CA LEU A 250 11.71 5.91 -3.63
C LEU A 250 11.00 6.28 -4.93
N SER A 251 11.73 6.84 -5.90
CA SER A 251 11.17 7.08 -7.24
C SER A 251 10.82 5.78 -7.96
N GLU A 252 11.65 4.73 -7.85
CA GLU A 252 11.33 3.40 -8.38
C GLU A 252 10.11 2.80 -7.69
N ILE A 253 10.04 2.88 -6.37
CA ILE A 253 8.90 2.36 -5.59
C ILE A 253 7.61 3.10 -5.99
N VAL A 254 7.60 4.42 -6.01
CA VAL A 254 6.44 5.24 -6.43
C VAL A 254 6.04 4.93 -7.87
N MET A 255 7.01 4.73 -8.76
CA MET A 255 6.76 4.33 -10.15
C MET A 255 6.02 2.99 -10.22
N ILE A 256 6.44 2.01 -9.44
CA ILE A 256 5.83 0.67 -9.40
C ILE A 256 4.45 0.74 -8.76
N ASP A 257 4.32 1.40 -7.62
CA ASP A 257 3.07 1.56 -6.86
C ASP A 257 1.94 2.18 -7.72
N ASN A 258 2.32 3.15 -8.56
CA ASN A 258 1.38 3.82 -9.46
C ASN A 258 1.28 3.21 -10.87
N GLY A 259 1.94 2.08 -11.14
CA GLY A 259 1.98 1.48 -12.48
C GLY A 259 2.55 2.41 -13.56
N ALA A 260 3.47 3.29 -13.18
CA ALA A 260 4.06 4.31 -14.06
C ALA A 260 5.29 3.77 -14.81
N THR A 261 5.79 4.56 -15.77
CA THR A 261 6.91 4.15 -16.64
C THR A 261 8.26 4.73 -16.26
N GLY A 262 8.32 5.67 -15.30
CA GLY A 262 9.52 6.42 -14.95
C GLY A 262 10.05 7.38 -16.04
N LYS A 263 9.33 7.54 -17.15
CA LYS A 263 9.74 8.44 -18.26
C LYS A 263 9.55 9.90 -17.90
N GLN A 264 10.37 10.76 -18.51
CA GLN A 264 10.22 12.21 -18.35
C GLN A 264 8.84 12.67 -18.84
N MET A 265 8.15 13.49 -18.04
CA MET A 265 6.80 13.99 -18.34
C MET A 265 6.69 14.74 -19.68
N LYS A 266 7.75 15.45 -20.12
CA LYS A 266 7.79 16.12 -21.45
C LYS A 266 7.62 15.15 -22.62
N ASN A 267 7.90 13.85 -22.41
CA ASN A 267 7.76 12.81 -23.41
C ASN A 267 6.41 12.06 -23.29
N PHE A 268 5.56 12.44 -22.32
CA PHE A 268 4.27 11.84 -22.08
C PHE A 268 3.26 12.41 -23.11
N GLY A 269 2.76 11.56 -24.01
CA GLY A 269 1.76 11.95 -25.00
C GLY A 269 2.28 12.06 -26.43
N ILE A 270 3.58 11.96 -26.68
CA ILE A 270 4.13 11.95 -28.05
C ILE A 270 3.78 10.67 -28.80
N ASN A 271 3.41 9.61 -28.11
CA ASN A 271 3.05 8.29 -28.68
C ASN A 271 1.56 7.91 -28.58
N LYS A 272 0.65 8.88 -28.38
CA LYS A 272 -0.78 8.68 -28.57
C LYS A 272 -1.16 9.16 -29.99
N LYS A 273 -0.79 8.40 -30.99
CA LYS A 273 -1.40 8.39 -32.31
C LYS A 273 -1.75 6.97 -32.69
#